data_ed69c543c90a4d08eac95a701ebb7a06
#
_entry.id   ed69c543c90a4d08eac95a701ebb7a06
#
_cell.length_a   1.000
_cell.length_b   1.000
_cell.length_c   1.000
_cell.angle_alpha   90.00
_cell.angle_beta   90.00
_cell.angle_gamma   90.00
#
_symmetry.space_group_name_H-M   'P 1'
#
loop_
_entity.id
_entity.type
_entity.pdbx_description
1 polymer ?
#
loop_
_entity_poly.entity_id
_entity_poly.type
_entity_poly.pdbx_seq_one_letter_code
_entity_poly.pdbx_strand_id
1 'polypeptide(L)'
;MKYVIFIPDGSSDYPIDELDGMTPLMAADTPNIDKMAKEGFGGLTNNVPDAYTPGSDVANMSIFGFNPADYYTGRGPLEAGSMGIETTDKDVIFRCNTITQKDNHMDDFNAGHITSEEAEILMDSLNDYFNGKYDDFKGRFYSGVSYRHLFVYSCDSAEDAKLLADLKTMPPHDIAGENLDENTSGDRWDEKLPKFIKKIMWESGEVLENHEVNKKRVENGKKPANMVWLWGQGVTPTLPNFKDVYGLDAAVITGVDLLKGIGAFAGF
;
A
#
# COMPACT_ATOMS: atom_id res chain seq x y z
N MET A 1 -32.05 10.56 9.00
CA MET A 1 -31.05 11.62 9.24
C MET A 1 -29.87 11.29 8.35
N LYS A 2 -29.16 12.29 7.79
CA LYS A 2 -27.93 12.08 7.02
C LYS A 2 -26.76 12.56 7.85
N TYR A 3 -25.69 11.78 7.90
CA TYR A 3 -24.42 12.12 8.53
C TYR A 3 -23.39 12.32 7.42
N VAL A 4 -22.53 13.30 7.57
CA VAL A 4 -21.41 13.57 6.65
C VAL A 4 -20.16 13.71 7.51
N ILE A 5 -19.15 12.91 7.21
CA ILE A 5 -17.81 13.02 7.80
C ILE A 5 -16.92 13.64 6.73
N PHE A 6 -16.42 14.84 6.99
CA PHE A 6 -15.48 15.53 6.10
C PHE A 6 -14.09 15.48 6.72
N ILE A 7 -13.13 14.88 6.01
CA ILE A 7 -11.77 14.65 6.50
C ILE A 7 -10.81 15.45 5.62
N PRO A 8 -10.39 16.67 6.03
CA PRO A 8 -9.33 17.42 5.37
C PRO A 8 -7.97 16.87 5.82
N ASP A 9 -7.61 15.70 5.31
CA ASP A 9 -6.39 14.98 5.68
C ASP A 9 -5.15 15.81 5.36
N GLY A 10 -4.20 15.87 6.30
CA GLY A 10 -2.96 16.64 6.18
C GLY A 10 -3.12 18.16 6.33
N SER A 11 -4.29 18.68 6.75
CA SER A 11 -4.51 20.12 6.93
C SER A 11 -3.96 20.68 8.25
N SER A 12 -3.70 19.83 9.24
CA SER A 12 -3.14 20.24 10.53
C SER A 12 -1.64 20.50 10.44
N ASP A 13 -1.20 21.61 11.02
CA ASP A 13 0.21 21.98 11.05
C ASP A 13 0.49 22.82 12.28
N TYR A 14 1.78 23.09 12.54
CA TYR A 14 2.25 24.00 13.56
C TYR A 14 2.14 25.46 13.11
N PRO A 15 2.14 26.43 14.07
CA PRO A 15 2.28 27.84 13.73
C PRO A 15 3.56 28.11 12.93
N ILE A 16 3.47 28.95 11.91
CA ILE A 16 4.54 29.31 10.99
C ILE A 16 4.83 30.80 11.12
N ASP A 17 6.10 31.19 11.28
CA ASP A 17 6.49 32.60 11.47
C ASP A 17 6.11 33.48 10.26
N GLU A 18 6.22 32.96 9.04
CA GLU A 18 5.83 33.62 7.79
C GLU A 18 4.31 33.88 7.68
N LEU A 19 3.53 33.26 8.54
CA LEU A 19 2.08 33.47 8.68
C LEU A 19 1.73 34.22 9.98
N ASP A 20 2.62 35.04 10.48
CA ASP A 20 2.44 35.79 11.73
C ASP A 20 2.11 34.88 12.96
N GLY A 21 2.70 33.68 12.98
CA GLY A 21 2.49 32.72 14.04
C GLY A 21 1.14 31.97 13.95
N MET A 22 0.47 32.04 12.83
CA MET A 22 -0.75 31.26 12.57
C MET A 22 -0.41 29.91 11.95
N THR A 23 -1.29 28.93 12.13
CA THR A 23 -1.25 27.70 11.32
C THR A 23 -1.77 27.96 9.90
N PRO A 24 -1.41 27.15 8.90
CA PRO A 24 -1.96 27.31 7.54
C PRO A 24 -3.49 27.33 7.50
N LEU A 25 -4.15 26.51 8.33
CA LEU A 25 -5.60 26.48 8.42
C LEU A 25 -6.19 27.76 9.04
N MET A 26 -5.50 28.37 10.01
CA MET A 26 -5.90 29.64 10.60
C MET A 26 -5.72 30.82 9.63
N ALA A 27 -4.71 30.76 8.77
CA ALA A 27 -4.42 31.78 7.78
C ALA A 27 -5.28 31.66 6.52
N ALA A 28 -5.87 30.48 6.26
CA ALA A 28 -6.70 30.25 5.09
C ALA A 28 -8.08 30.92 5.21
N ASP A 29 -8.64 31.38 4.10
CA ASP A 29 -10.01 31.88 4.03
C ASP A 29 -11.00 30.70 3.98
N THR A 30 -11.50 30.30 5.17
CA THR A 30 -12.37 29.12 5.33
C THR A 30 -13.71 29.44 6.01
N PRO A 31 -14.53 30.37 5.46
CA PRO A 31 -15.70 30.92 6.17
C PRO A 31 -16.74 29.87 6.56
N ASN A 32 -16.87 28.78 5.81
CA ASN A 32 -17.81 27.71 6.12
C ASN A 32 -17.27 26.81 7.25
N ILE A 33 -15.98 26.49 7.23
CA ILE A 33 -15.34 25.71 8.33
C ILE A 33 -15.36 26.52 9.61
N ASP A 34 -15.02 27.82 9.53
CA ASP A 34 -15.04 28.74 10.67
C ASP A 34 -16.43 28.86 11.30
N LYS A 35 -17.46 28.94 10.43
CA LYS A 35 -18.84 28.95 10.92
C LYS A 35 -19.20 27.67 11.64
N MET A 36 -18.85 26.51 11.08
CA MET A 36 -19.10 25.21 11.71
C MET A 36 -18.37 25.08 13.05
N ALA A 37 -17.11 25.53 13.12
CA ALA A 37 -16.33 25.51 14.34
C ALA A 37 -16.92 26.41 15.45
N LYS A 38 -17.51 27.55 15.07
CA LYS A 38 -18.14 28.49 16.03
C LYS A 38 -19.51 28.01 16.52
N GLU A 39 -20.27 27.32 15.68
CA GLU A 39 -21.64 26.88 15.99
C GLU A 39 -21.70 25.42 16.47
N GLY A 40 -20.61 24.65 16.30
CA GLY A 40 -20.52 23.25 16.67
C GLY A 40 -19.79 22.98 17.97
N PHE A 41 -19.47 21.73 18.20
CA PHE A 41 -18.67 21.27 19.32
C PHE A 41 -17.32 20.75 18.77
N GLY A 42 -16.22 21.16 19.42
CA GLY A 42 -14.87 20.71 19.09
C GLY A 42 -14.33 19.72 20.13
N GLY A 43 -13.41 18.87 19.70
CA GLY A 43 -12.73 17.93 20.56
C GLY A 43 -11.51 17.30 19.85
N LEU A 44 -10.72 16.56 20.62
CA LEU A 44 -9.60 15.77 20.11
C LEU A 44 -9.92 14.29 20.24
N THR A 45 -9.59 13.54 19.21
CA THR A 45 -9.70 12.07 19.20
C THR A 45 -8.33 11.46 18.88
N ASN A 46 -8.01 10.35 19.51
CA ASN A 46 -6.85 9.56 19.13
C ASN A 46 -7.30 8.49 18.13
N ASN A 47 -7.02 8.71 16.86
CA ASN A 47 -7.42 7.82 15.76
C ASN A 47 -6.34 6.77 15.44
N VAL A 48 -5.14 6.89 16.00
CA VAL A 48 -4.05 5.92 15.81
C VAL A 48 -3.70 5.34 17.18
N PRO A 49 -4.08 4.08 17.47
CA PRO A 49 -3.68 3.43 18.72
C PRO A 49 -2.15 3.34 18.84
N ASP A 50 -1.61 3.45 20.07
CA ASP A 50 -0.18 3.52 20.36
C ASP A 50 0.66 2.34 19.80
N ALA A 51 0.02 1.21 19.54
CA ALA A 51 0.66 0.01 18.97
C ALA A 51 0.94 0.11 17.46
N TYR A 52 0.44 1.16 16.79
CA TYR A 52 0.54 1.32 15.35
C TYR A 52 1.38 2.53 14.95
N THR A 53 2.12 2.37 13.87
CA THR A 53 2.76 3.53 13.22
C THR A 53 1.68 4.44 12.63
N PRO A 54 1.78 5.77 12.80
CA PRO A 54 0.84 6.72 12.21
C PRO A 54 0.73 6.53 10.69
N GLY A 55 -0.52 6.39 10.22
CA GLY A 55 -0.84 6.19 8.82
C GLY A 55 -2.33 6.41 8.55
N SER A 56 -2.64 6.86 7.33
CA SER A 56 -4.04 7.13 6.92
C SER A 56 -4.91 5.89 6.94
N ASP A 57 -4.34 4.71 6.74
CA ASP A 57 -5.01 3.42 6.82
C ASP A 57 -5.59 3.15 8.21
N VAL A 58 -4.72 3.18 9.23
CA VAL A 58 -5.08 2.95 10.63
C VAL A 58 -6.02 4.04 11.14
N ALA A 59 -5.68 5.32 10.87
CA ALA A 59 -6.47 6.46 11.32
C ALA A 59 -7.90 6.43 10.75
N ASN A 60 -8.06 6.21 9.44
CA ASN A 60 -9.37 6.17 8.81
C ASN A 60 -10.18 4.92 9.17
N MET A 61 -9.53 3.78 9.39
CA MET A 61 -10.22 2.60 9.94
C MET A 61 -10.88 2.93 11.28
N SER A 62 -10.16 3.61 12.18
CA SER A 62 -10.71 4.09 13.46
C SER A 62 -11.85 5.10 13.26
N ILE A 63 -11.71 6.07 12.33
CA ILE A 63 -12.74 7.06 12.03
C ILE A 63 -14.03 6.40 11.49
N PHE A 64 -13.90 5.32 10.72
CA PHE A 64 -15.04 4.53 10.24
C PHE A 64 -15.66 3.64 11.32
N GLY A 65 -15.09 3.66 12.54
CA GLY A 65 -15.64 2.93 13.69
C GLY A 65 -15.17 1.48 13.79
N PHE A 66 -14.16 1.10 13.03
CA PHE A 66 -13.53 -0.22 13.12
C PHE A 66 -12.22 -0.14 13.91
N ASN A 67 -12.09 -0.95 14.96
CA ASN A 67 -10.87 -0.98 15.74
C ASN A 67 -9.72 -1.61 14.93
N PRO A 68 -8.62 -0.88 14.65
CA PRO A 68 -7.49 -1.44 13.91
C PRO A 68 -6.90 -2.71 14.53
N ALA A 69 -6.96 -2.88 15.86
CA ALA A 69 -6.46 -4.07 16.53
C ALA A 69 -7.21 -5.36 16.13
N ASP A 70 -8.46 -5.23 15.70
CA ASP A 70 -9.28 -6.37 15.34
C ASP A 70 -9.28 -6.64 13.83
N TYR A 71 -9.07 -5.60 13.00
CA TYR A 71 -9.33 -5.68 11.57
C TYR A 71 -8.19 -5.27 10.65
N TYR A 72 -7.16 -4.57 11.16
CA TYR A 72 -6.06 -4.15 10.32
C TYR A 72 -5.08 -5.29 10.04
N THR A 73 -4.93 -5.66 8.79
CA THR A 73 -4.09 -6.77 8.35
C THR A 73 -2.92 -6.34 7.47
N GLY A 74 -2.84 -5.07 7.10
CA GLY A 74 -1.79 -4.51 6.25
C GLY A 74 -2.33 -3.59 5.16
N ARG A 75 -1.42 -2.87 4.48
CA ARG A 75 -1.79 -1.93 3.40
C ARG A 75 -2.14 -2.62 2.10
N GLY A 76 -1.40 -3.67 1.74
CA GLY A 76 -1.62 -4.41 0.49
C GLY A 76 -3.06 -4.89 0.32
N PRO A 77 -3.65 -5.56 1.31
CA PRO A 77 -5.05 -5.98 1.25
C PRO A 77 -6.04 -4.84 1.01
N LEU A 78 -5.85 -3.69 1.66
CA LEU A 78 -6.74 -2.54 1.47
C LEU A 78 -6.67 -1.99 0.04
N GLU A 79 -5.47 -1.91 -0.53
CA GLU A 79 -5.30 -1.52 -1.94
C GLU A 79 -5.93 -2.54 -2.89
N ALA A 80 -5.85 -3.86 -2.60
CA ALA A 80 -6.51 -4.88 -3.39
C ALA A 80 -8.04 -4.72 -3.38
N GLY A 81 -8.62 -4.43 -2.22
CA GLY A 81 -10.05 -4.12 -2.11
C GLY A 81 -10.46 -2.92 -2.97
N SER A 82 -9.62 -1.88 -3.06
CA SER A 82 -9.90 -0.71 -3.90
C SER A 82 -9.83 -1.02 -5.40
N MET A 83 -9.00 -1.99 -5.79
CA MET A 83 -8.86 -2.46 -7.17
C MET A 83 -9.91 -3.52 -7.55
N GLY A 84 -10.78 -3.93 -6.62
CA GLY A 84 -11.77 -4.98 -6.85
C GLY A 84 -11.14 -6.38 -7.05
N ILE A 85 -9.95 -6.61 -6.52
CA ILE A 85 -9.29 -7.91 -6.60
C ILE A 85 -9.93 -8.83 -5.58
N GLU A 86 -10.56 -9.91 -6.06
CA GLU A 86 -11.11 -10.94 -5.19
C GLU A 86 -9.98 -11.77 -4.58
N THR A 87 -10.00 -11.88 -3.27
CA THR A 87 -8.99 -12.62 -2.50
C THR A 87 -9.66 -13.51 -1.45
N THR A 88 -8.96 -14.54 -1.02
CA THR A 88 -9.40 -15.51 -0.02
C THR A 88 -8.55 -15.41 1.25
N ASP A 89 -8.88 -16.19 2.27
CA ASP A 89 -8.10 -16.30 3.51
C ASP A 89 -6.73 -16.98 3.34
N LYS A 90 -6.48 -17.58 2.16
CA LYS A 90 -5.18 -18.17 1.78
C LYS A 90 -4.26 -17.22 1.03
N ASP A 91 -4.76 -16.04 0.65
CA ASP A 91 -4.01 -15.10 -0.14
C ASP A 91 -3.26 -14.10 0.73
N VAL A 92 -1.99 -13.90 0.42
CA VAL A 92 -1.17 -12.83 0.98
C VAL A 92 -0.97 -11.78 -0.10
N ILE A 93 -1.38 -10.57 0.22
CA ILE A 93 -1.34 -9.44 -0.69
C ILE A 93 -0.19 -8.53 -0.28
N PHE A 94 0.80 -8.40 -1.17
CA PHE A 94 1.93 -7.50 -1.02
C PHE A 94 1.70 -6.23 -1.83
N ARG A 95 2.09 -5.09 -1.29
CA ARG A 95 2.44 -3.96 -2.14
C ARG A 95 3.67 -4.34 -2.95
N CYS A 96 3.66 -3.95 -4.21
CA CYS A 96 4.73 -4.26 -5.15
C CYS A 96 5.18 -2.95 -5.81
N ASN A 97 6.39 -2.50 -5.52
CA ASN A 97 6.96 -1.38 -6.23
C ASN A 97 7.84 -1.89 -7.37
N THR A 98 7.73 -1.27 -8.55
CA THR A 98 8.86 -1.29 -9.49
C THR A 98 9.92 -0.35 -8.98
N ILE A 99 11.15 -0.82 -8.87
CA ILE A 99 12.30 -0.08 -8.35
C ILE A 99 13.45 -0.03 -9.34
N THR A 100 14.38 0.89 -9.14
CA THR A 100 15.71 0.81 -9.75
C THR A 100 16.67 0.24 -8.71
N GLN A 101 17.21 -0.93 -8.98
CA GLN A 101 18.35 -1.45 -8.25
C GLN A 101 19.66 -1.21 -9.01
N LYS A 102 20.74 -0.97 -8.30
CA LYS A 102 22.09 -0.86 -8.84
C LYS A 102 23.09 -1.48 -7.87
N ASP A 103 23.90 -2.40 -8.34
CA ASP A 103 24.90 -3.11 -7.54
C ASP A 103 24.31 -3.71 -6.24
N ASN A 104 23.09 -4.27 -6.33
CA ASN A 104 22.30 -4.82 -5.22
C ASN A 104 21.91 -3.80 -4.14
N HIS A 105 21.79 -2.51 -4.51
CA HIS A 105 21.31 -1.44 -3.64
C HIS A 105 20.04 -0.80 -4.21
N MET A 106 19.22 -0.24 -3.31
CA MET A 106 18.01 0.52 -3.66
C MET A 106 18.43 1.89 -4.22
N ASP A 107 18.62 2.00 -5.54
CA ASP A 107 18.97 3.26 -6.19
C ASP A 107 17.79 4.23 -6.33
N ASP A 108 16.59 3.68 -6.57
CA ASP A 108 15.37 4.49 -6.65
C ASP A 108 14.12 3.64 -6.39
N PHE A 109 13.35 3.98 -5.37
CA PHE A 109 12.16 3.25 -4.93
C PHE A 109 10.93 3.43 -5.83
N ASN A 110 10.98 4.35 -6.80
CA ASN A 110 9.89 4.67 -7.73
C ASN A 110 10.28 4.53 -9.22
N ALA A 111 11.45 3.95 -9.50
CA ALA A 111 11.98 3.72 -10.85
C ALA A 111 11.93 4.98 -11.74
N GLY A 112 12.36 6.13 -11.21
CA GLY A 112 12.37 7.40 -11.93
C GLY A 112 10.97 7.82 -12.40
N HIS A 113 9.94 7.60 -11.57
CA HIS A 113 8.54 7.86 -11.88
C HIS A 113 8.09 7.20 -13.20
N ILE A 114 8.25 5.87 -13.27
CA ILE A 114 7.77 5.08 -14.41
C ILE A 114 6.29 5.38 -14.69
N THR A 115 5.88 5.42 -15.96
CA THR A 115 4.47 5.62 -16.31
C THR A 115 3.65 4.34 -16.07
N SER A 116 2.34 4.49 -15.91
CA SER A 116 1.47 3.32 -15.69
C SER A 116 1.49 2.37 -16.89
N GLU A 117 1.54 2.91 -18.12
CA GLU A 117 1.57 2.12 -19.35
C GLU A 117 2.88 1.31 -19.48
N GLU A 118 4.02 1.93 -19.14
CA GLU A 118 5.31 1.24 -19.13
C GLU A 118 5.31 0.12 -18.08
N ALA A 119 4.77 0.39 -16.90
CA ALA A 119 4.75 -0.54 -15.78
C ALA A 119 3.77 -1.71 -16.01
N GLU A 120 2.62 -1.50 -16.66
CA GLU A 120 1.68 -2.54 -17.04
C GLU A 120 2.35 -3.60 -17.91
N ILE A 121 3.12 -3.18 -18.93
CA ILE A 121 3.87 -4.10 -19.80
C ILE A 121 4.88 -4.93 -18.98
N LEU A 122 5.54 -4.32 -17.99
CA LEU A 122 6.48 -5.03 -17.11
C LEU A 122 5.78 -6.05 -16.21
N MET A 123 4.62 -5.70 -15.63
CA MET A 123 3.85 -6.62 -14.79
C MET A 123 3.31 -7.81 -15.59
N ASP A 124 2.83 -7.59 -16.82
CA ASP A 124 2.40 -8.66 -17.71
C ASP A 124 3.56 -9.59 -18.06
N SER A 125 4.73 -9.05 -18.38
CA SER A 125 5.93 -9.83 -18.65
C SER A 125 6.39 -10.67 -17.48
N LEU A 126 6.26 -10.17 -16.24
CA LEU A 126 6.53 -10.95 -15.04
C LEU A 126 5.51 -12.09 -14.87
N ASN A 127 4.21 -11.81 -15.08
CA ASN A 127 3.19 -12.85 -15.03
C ASN A 127 3.47 -13.97 -16.05
N ASP A 128 3.80 -13.63 -17.29
CA ASP A 128 4.12 -14.61 -18.34
C ASP A 128 5.36 -15.42 -17.98
N TYR A 129 6.42 -14.77 -17.49
CA TYR A 129 7.65 -15.46 -17.11
C TYR A 129 7.43 -16.45 -15.96
N PHE A 130 6.80 -16.02 -14.87
CA PHE A 130 6.62 -16.88 -13.71
C PHE A 130 5.65 -18.02 -13.98
N ASN A 131 4.58 -17.79 -14.73
CA ASN A 131 3.66 -18.85 -15.18
C ASN A 131 4.32 -19.85 -16.13
N GLY A 132 5.27 -19.40 -16.95
CA GLY A 132 6.03 -20.27 -17.84
C GLY A 132 7.16 -21.05 -17.15
N LYS A 133 7.71 -20.50 -16.05
CA LYS A 133 8.84 -21.08 -15.32
C LYS A 133 8.43 -22.11 -14.26
N TYR A 134 7.26 -21.92 -13.63
CA TYR A 134 6.77 -22.78 -12.55
C TYR A 134 5.46 -23.43 -12.94
N ASP A 135 5.38 -24.76 -12.93
CA ASP A 135 4.21 -25.55 -13.34
C ASP A 135 2.93 -25.23 -12.52
N ASP A 136 3.06 -24.75 -11.31
CA ASP A 136 1.95 -24.38 -10.40
C ASP A 136 2.28 -23.08 -9.68
N PHE A 137 2.49 -22.01 -10.45
CA PHE A 137 2.75 -20.69 -9.87
C PHE A 137 1.49 -20.12 -9.25
N LYS A 138 1.55 -19.87 -7.94
CA LYS A 138 0.42 -19.36 -7.16
C LYS A 138 0.46 -17.86 -6.92
N GLY A 139 1.30 -17.15 -7.68
CA GLY A 139 1.45 -15.71 -7.59
C GLY A 139 0.86 -14.99 -8.80
N ARG A 140 0.43 -13.73 -8.60
CA ARG A 140 0.02 -12.84 -9.69
C ARG A 140 0.36 -11.39 -9.39
N PHE A 141 0.96 -10.72 -10.36
CA PHE A 141 1.18 -9.28 -10.34
C PHE A 141 -0.02 -8.55 -10.94
N TYR A 142 -0.44 -7.49 -10.26
CA TYR A 142 -1.52 -6.61 -10.71
C TYR A 142 -0.95 -5.21 -10.89
N SER A 143 -1.03 -4.68 -12.08
CA SER A 143 -0.59 -3.31 -12.38
C SER A 143 -1.47 -2.30 -11.67
N GLY A 144 -0.81 -1.28 -11.11
CA GLY A 144 -1.47 -0.13 -10.50
C GLY A 144 -0.97 1.17 -11.13
N VAL A 145 -0.93 2.25 -10.36
CA VAL A 145 -0.56 3.58 -10.87
C VAL A 145 0.95 3.80 -10.73
N SER A 146 1.61 4.11 -11.86
CA SER A 146 3.05 4.40 -11.92
C SER A 146 3.86 3.22 -11.39
N TYR A 147 4.66 3.41 -10.36
CA TYR A 147 5.52 2.39 -9.73
C TYR A 147 4.81 1.53 -8.67
N ARG A 148 3.55 1.78 -8.38
CA ARG A 148 2.78 1.11 -7.31
C ARG A 148 1.87 0.03 -7.88
N HIS A 149 2.14 -1.19 -7.53
CA HIS A 149 1.44 -2.40 -7.98
C HIS A 149 1.11 -3.28 -6.78
N LEU A 150 0.43 -4.39 -7.02
CA LEU A 150 0.20 -5.44 -6.05
C LEU A 150 0.75 -6.77 -6.56
N PHE A 151 1.16 -7.59 -5.61
CA PHE A 151 1.45 -9.00 -5.85
C PHE A 151 0.62 -9.84 -4.88
N VAL A 152 -0.19 -10.73 -5.41
CA VAL A 152 -1.00 -11.66 -4.64
C VAL A 152 -0.38 -13.04 -4.74
N TYR A 153 -0.15 -13.68 -3.60
CA TYR A 153 0.37 -15.05 -3.53
C TYR A 153 -0.59 -15.94 -2.75
N SER A 154 -1.09 -17.02 -3.38
CA SER A 154 -2.00 -17.98 -2.75
C SER A 154 -1.21 -19.09 -2.06
N CYS A 155 -1.29 -19.15 -0.74
CA CYS A 155 -0.68 -20.19 0.07
C CYS A 155 -1.49 -21.49 0.05
N ASP A 156 -0.90 -22.58 0.55
CA ASP A 156 -1.59 -23.87 0.67
C ASP A 156 -2.69 -23.84 1.74
N SER A 157 -2.49 -23.04 2.78
CA SER A 157 -3.43 -22.89 3.90
C SER A 157 -3.54 -21.43 4.38
N ALA A 158 -4.62 -21.11 5.08
CA ALA A 158 -4.80 -19.82 5.74
C ALA A 158 -3.76 -19.61 6.88
N GLU A 159 -3.25 -20.67 7.47
CA GLU A 159 -2.19 -20.59 8.47
C GLU A 159 -0.87 -20.17 7.85
N ASP A 160 -0.49 -20.76 6.70
CA ASP A 160 0.69 -20.33 5.93
C ASP A 160 0.58 -18.87 5.48
N ALA A 161 -0.63 -18.45 5.06
CA ALA A 161 -0.88 -17.07 4.68
C ALA A 161 -0.66 -16.10 5.84
N LYS A 162 -1.17 -16.41 7.03
CA LYS A 162 -0.92 -15.60 8.24
C LYS A 162 0.56 -15.56 8.61
N LEU A 163 1.23 -16.71 8.58
CA LEU A 163 2.66 -16.76 8.86
C LEU A 163 3.48 -15.93 7.86
N LEU A 164 3.12 -15.94 6.58
CA LEU A 164 3.79 -15.12 5.57
C LEU A 164 3.45 -13.63 5.72
N ALA A 165 2.20 -13.30 6.08
CA ALA A 165 1.77 -11.94 6.32
C ALA A 165 2.51 -11.28 7.51
N ASP A 166 2.89 -12.07 8.51
CA ASP A 166 3.66 -11.62 9.69
C ASP A 166 5.17 -11.43 9.41
N LEU A 167 5.62 -11.67 8.17
CA LEU A 167 7.01 -11.42 7.79
C LEU A 167 7.32 -9.92 7.88
N LYS A 168 8.43 -9.56 8.51
CA LYS A 168 8.87 -8.18 8.55
C LYS A 168 9.49 -7.77 7.21
N THR A 169 8.84 -6.88 6.51
CA THR A 169 9.31 -6.29 5.25
C THR A 169 9.55 -4.80 5.41
N MET A 170 10.48 -4.25 4.63
CA MET A 170 10.84 -2.84 4.70
C MET A 170 10.22 -2.04 3.54
N PRO A 171 9.61 -0.88 3.82
CA PRO A 171 9.18 0.03 2.76
C PRO A 171 10.39 0.47 1.90
N PRO A 172 10.30 0.46 0.57
CA PRO A 172 11.45 0.74 -0.28
C PRO A 172 11.98 2.18 -0.16
N HIS A 173 11.15 3.12 0.26
CA HIS A 173 11.56 4.51 0.50
C HIS A 173 12.35 4.70 1.80
N ASP A 174 12.26 3.78 2.75
CA ASP A 174 13.00 3.83 4.01
C ASP A 174 14.42 3.25 3.88
N ILE A 175 14.67 2.47 2.79
CA ILE A 175 15.94 1.80 2.53
C ILE A 175 16.67 2.35 1.30
N ALA A 176 16.41 3.60 0.93
CA ALA A 176 17.08 4.23 -0.21
C ALA A 176 18.60 4.29 0.01
N GLY A 177 19.37 3.74 -0.95
CA GLY A 177 20.83 3.61 -0.87
C GLY A 177 21.33 2.39 -0.10
N GLU A 178 20.46 1.62 0.55
CA GLU A 178 20.83 0.44 1.33
C GLU A 178 20.94 -0.83 0.48
N ASN A 179 21.67 -1.82 1.01
CA ASN A 179 21.83 -3.12 0.37
C ASN A 179 20.52 -3.94 0.48
N LEU A 180 20.06 -4.51 -0.64
CA LEU A 180 18.80 -5.26 -0.70
C LEU A 180 18.86 -6.60 0.03
N ASP A 181 20.02 -7.29 0.00
CA ASP A 181 20.17 -8.56 0.71
C ASP A 181 20.12 -8.38 2.24
N GLU A 182 20.69 -7.29 2.76
CA GLU A 182 20.66 -6.99 4.19
C GLU A 182 19.23 -6.75 4.66
N ASN A 183 18.42 -6.09 3.84
CA ASN A 183 17.01 -5.81 4.13
C ASN A 183 16.06 -7.00 3.89
N THR A 184 16.58 -8.11 3.40
CA THR A 184 15.87 -9.39 3.20
C THR A 184 16.65 -10.56 3.81
N SER A 185 17.28 -10.33 4.95
CA SER A 185 18.06 -11.33 5.69
C SER A 185 17.64 -11.37 7.16
N GLY A 186 18.05 -12.44 7.85
CA GLY A 186 17.71 -12.65 9.25
C GLY A 186 16.24 -13.00 9.48
N ASP A 187 15.85 -13.09 10.75
CA ASP A 187 14.54 -13.49 11.20
C ASP A 187 14.00 -14.71 10.43
N ARG A 188 12.87 -14.52 9.76
CA ARG A 188 12.14 -15.58 9.06
C ARG A 188 12.43 -15.68 7.55
N TRP A 189 13.35 -14.86 7.02
CA TRP A 189 13.65 -14.86 5.58
C TRP A 189 14.25 -16.18 5.06
N ASP A 190 14.81 -17.01 5.93
CA ASP A 190 15.33 -18.35 5.58
C ASP A 190 14.24 -19.45 5.58
N GLU A 191 13.04 -19.18 6.05
CA GLU A 191 11.91 -20.08 5.96
C GLU A 191 11.46 -20.28 4.51
N LYS A 192 10.77 -21.39 4.24
CA LYS A 192 10.40 -21.83 2.89
C LYS A 192 9.65 -20.75 2.08
N LEU A 193 8.58 -20.18 2.64
CA LEU A 193 7.76 -19.20 1.94
C LEU A 193 8.45 -17.83 1.80
N PRO A 194 8.97 -17.21 2.87
CA PRO A 194 9.73 -15.98 2.75
C PRO A 194 10.89 -16.07 1.77
N LYS A 195 11.67 -17.17 1.81
CA LYS A 195 12.75 -17.42 0.87
C LYS A 195 12.27 -17.49 -0.58
N PHE A 196 11.08 -18.06 -0.81
CA PHE A 196 10.49 -18.10 -2.14
C PHE A 196 10.03 -16.70 -2.58
N ILE A 197 9.45 -15.88 -1.70
CA ILE A 197 9.10 -14.48 -1.98
C ILE A 197 10.37 -13.67 -2.31
N LYS A 198 11.44 -13.81 -1.53
CA LYS A 198 12.75 -13.21 -1.86
C LYS A 198 13.20 -13.62 -3.26
N LYS A 199 13.13 -14.91 -3.58
CA LYS A 199 13.51 -15.44 -4.89
C LYS A 199 12.72 -14.79 -6.03
N ILE A 200 11.39 -14.57 -5.87
CA ILE A 200 10.56 -13.87 -6.85
C ILE A 200 11.10 -12.44 -7.10
N MET A 201 11.44 -11.69 -6.05
CA MET A 201 12.02 -10.35 -6.21
C MET A 201 13.31 -10.39 -7.04
N TRP A 202 14.25 -11.28 -6.73
CA TRP A 202 15.53 -11.38 -7.48
C TRP A 202 15.34 -11.86 -8.91
N GLU A 203 14.50 -12.88 -9.13
CA GLU A 203 14.20 -13.37 -10.48
C GLU A 203 13.45 -12.32 -11.32
N SER A 204 12.69 -11.42 -10.73
CA SER A 204 12.12 -10.31 -11.48
C SER A 204 13.20 -9.44 -12.11
N GLY A 205 14.34 -9.27 -11.46
CA GLY A 205 15.50 -8.56 -12.00
C GLY A 205 16.07 -9.22 -13.26
N GLU A 206 16.12 -10.57 -13.29
CA GLU A 206 16.59 -11.29 -14.48
C GLU A 206 15.71 -11.00 -15.71
N VAL A 207 14.41 -10.80 -15.51
CA VAL A 207 13.45 -10.50 -16.58
C VAL A 207 13.50 -9.02 -16.97
N LEU A 208 13.49 -8.14 -15.96
CA LEU A 208 13.28 -6.72 -16.17
C LEU A 208 14.56 -5.97 -16.60
N GLU A 209 15.74 -6.40 -16.18
CA GLU A 209 17.01 -5.73 -16.49
C GLU A 209 17.19 -5.47 -18.00
N ASN A 210 16.88 -6.47 -18.83
CA ASN A 210 17.05 -6.40 -20.28
C ASN A 210 15.74 -6.22 -21.05
N HIS A 211 14.64 -5.86 -20.37
CA HIS A 211 13.36 -5.68 -21.00
C HIS A 211 13.36 -4.46 -21.94
N GLU A 212 12.65 -4.54 -23.08
CA GLU A 212 12.63 -3.49 -24.10
C GLU A 212 12.14 -2.12 -23.56
N VAL A 213 11.21 -2.11 -22.61
CA VAL A 213 10.79 -0.91 -21.89
C VAL A 213 11.98 -0.26 -21.21
N ASN A 214 12.78 -1.03 -20.47
CA ASN A 214 13.92 -0.53 -19.71
C ASN A 214 15.07 -0.07 -20.62
N LYS A 215 15.33 -0.77 -21.71
CA LYS A 215 16.29 -0.32 -22.75
C LYS A 215 15.92 1.06 -23.27
N LYS A 216 14.66 1.25 -23.68
CA LYS A 216 14.16 2.56 -24.14
C LYS A 216 14.22 3.63 -23.06
N ARG A 217 13.95 3.29 -21.81
CA ARG A 217 14.07 4.22 -20.68
C ARG A 217 15.51 4.71 -20.53
N VAL A 218 16.49 3.77 -20.51
CA VAL A 218 17.91 4.10 -20.39
C VAL A 218 18.40 4.92 -21.60
N GLU A 219 18.03 4.57 -22.83
CA GLU A 219 18.33 5.34 -24.05
C GLU A 219 17.81 6.79 -23.96
N ASN A 220 16.70 6.99 -23.27
CA ASN A 220 16.12 8.33 -23.04
C ASN A 220 16.60 9.01 -21.76
N GLY A 221 17.65 8.50 -21.11
CA GLY A 221 18.24 9.07 -19.90
C GLY A 221 17.36 8.91 -18.64
N LYS A 222 16.39 7.98 -18.66
CA LYS A 222 15.54 7.67 -17.52
C LYS A 222 16.11 6.45 -16.74
N LYS A 223 15.80 6.39 -15.45
CA LYS A 223 16.14 5.22 -14.63
C LYS A 223 15.32 4.00 -15.08
N PRO A 224 15.90 2.78 -15.15
CA PRO A 224 15.16 1.57 -15.47
C PRO A 224 14.30 1.14 -14.27
N ALA A 225 13.20 0.46 -14.54
CA ALA A 225 12.40 -0.25 -13.56
C ALA A 225 12.84 -1.74 -13.59
N ASN A 226 14.02 -2.02 -13.06
CA ASN A 226 14.73 -3.27 -13.30
C ASN A 226 14.54 -4.35 -12.23
N MET A 227 13.69 -4.10 -11.22
CA MET A 227 13.34 -5.09 -10.19
C MET A 227 12.01 -4.73 -9.56
N VAL A 228 11.31 -5.69 -8.95
CA VAL A 228 10.18 -5.42 -8.06
C VAL A 228 10.60 -5.60 -6.61
N TRP A 229 9.99 -4.77 -5.72
CA TRP A 229 10.15 -4.86 -4.27
C TRP A 229 8.82 -5.12 -3.60
N LEU A 230 8.72 -6.23 -2.84
CA LEU A 230 7.50 -6.68 -2.18
C LEU A 230 7.54 -6.31 -0.69
N TRP A 231 6.48 -5.63 -0.20
CA TRP A 231 6.41 -5.10 1.15
C TRP A 231 4.98 -4.80 1.60
N GLY A 232 4.78 -4.46 2.86
CA GLY A 232 3.49 -4.00 3.39
C GLY A 232 2.35 -4.99 3.17
N GLN A 233 2.69 -6.28 3.23
CA GLN A 233 1.77 -7.37 2.99
C GLN A 233 0.78 -7.58 4.13
N GLY A 234 -0.25 -8.36 3.83
CA GLY A 234 -1.25 -8.81 4.79
C GLY A 234 -2.19 -9.83 4.16
N VAL A 235 -3.09 -10.35 4.97
CA VAL A 235 -4.20 -11.20 4.53
C VAL A 235 -5.46 -10.35 4.33
N THR A 236 -6.44 -10.88 3.61
CA THR A 236 -7.74 -10.22 3.42
C THR A 236 -8.37 -9.85 4.76
N PRO A 237 -8.70 -8.57 5.03
CA PRO A 237 -9.34 -8.18 6.28
C PRO A 237 -10.79 -8.66 6.30
N THR A 238 -11.26 -9.08 7.46
CA THR A 238 -12.66 -9.49 7.67
C THR A 238 -13.40 -8.40 8.42
N LEU A 239 -13.72 -7.29 7.73
CA LEU A 239 -14.52 -6.23 8.31
C LEU A 239 -16.02 -6.65 8.35
N PRO A 240 -16.75 -6.38 9.44
CA PRO A 240 -18.18 -6.54 9.43
C PRO A 240 -18.83 -5.51 8.52
N ASN A 241 -19.98 -5.86 7.93
CA ASN A 241 -20.72 -4.93 7.10
C ASN A 241 -21.18 -3.72 7.95
N PHE A 242 -20.88 -2.52 7.49
CA PHE A 242 -21.17 -1.28 8.21
C PHE A 242 -22.67 -1.13 8.53
N LYS A 243 -23.53 -1.52 7.59
CA LYS A 243 -24.99 -1.48 7.80
C LYS A 243 -25.45 -2.42 8.91
N ASP A 244 -24.82 -3.58 9.03
CA ASP A 244 -25.18 -4.56 10.07
C ASP A 244 -24.75 -4.06 11.46
N VAL A 245 -23.63 -3.33 11.54
CA VAL A 245 -23.11 -2.78 12.81
C VAL A 245 -23.88 -1.52 13.24
N TYR A 246 -24.10 -0.59 12.30
CA TYR A 246 -24.60 0.76 12.61
C TYR A 246 -26.03 1.03 12.16
N GLY A 247 -26.64 0.14 11.38
CA GLY A 247 -27.99 0.32 10.83
C GLY A 247 -28.08 1.43 9.77
N LEU A 248 -26.97 1.82 9.17
CA LEU A 248 -26.87 2.92 8.22
C LEU A 248 -26.24 2.44 6.90
N ASP A 249 -26.77 2.91 5.79
CA ASP A 249 -26.06 2.79 4.51
C ASP A 249 -24.95 3.86 4.46
N ALA A 250 -23.77 3.48 3.98
CA ALA A 250 -22.61 4.35 3.89
C ALA A 250 -22.06 4.42 2.47
N ALA A 251 -21.32 5.48 2.19
CA ALA A 251 -20.55 5.66 0.96
C ALA A 251 -19.29 6.45 1.28
N VAL A 252 -18.19 6.17 0.58
CA VAL A 252 -16.94 6.91 0.70
C VAL A 252 -16.61 7.60 -0.64
N ILE A 253 -16.21 8.87 -0.56
CA ILE A 253 -15.72 9.65 -1.70
C ILE A 253 -14.30 10.09 -1.34
N THR A 254 -13.31 9.54 -2.02
CA THR A 254 -11.89 9.79 -1.72
C THR A 254 -11.01 9.58 -2.95
N GLY A 255 -9.90 10.31 -3.01
CA GLY A 255 -8.80 10.04 -3.95
C GLY A 255 -7.78 9.02 -3.44
N VAL A 256 -7.94 8.53 -2.20
CA VAL A 256 -6.98 7.62 -1.54
C VAL A 256 -7.48 6.18 -1.62
N ASP A 257 -6.72 5.31 -2.28
CA ASP A 257 -7.13 3.92 -2.53
C ASP A 257 -7.31 3.11 -1.23
N LEU A 258 -6.49 3.36 -0.20
CA LEU A 258 -6.65 2.71 1.10
C LEU A 258 -8.05 2.90 1.69
N LEU A 259 -8.62 4.11 1.59
CA LEU A 259 -9.94 4.41 2.10
C LEU A 259 -11.04 3.76 1.26
N LYS A 260 -10.87 3.71 -0.08
CA LYS A 260 -11.77 2.96 -0.96
C LYS A 260 -11.80 1.48 -0.57
N GLY A 261 -10.61 0.91 -0.28
CA GLY A 261 -10.48 -0.48 0.15
C GLY A 261 -11.20 -0.76 1.48
N ILE A 262 -11.01 0.09 2.49
CA ILE A 262 -11.76 -0.05 3.76
C ILE A 262 -13.28 -0.01 3.49
N GLY A 263 -13.73 0.95 2.68
CA GLY A 263 -15.15 1.06 2.29
C GLY A 263 -15.67 -0.18 1.57
N ALA A 264 -14.90 -0.72 0.62
CA ALA A 264 -15.27 -1.94 -0.10
C ALA A 264 -15.45 -3.14 0.84
N PHE A 265 -14.49 -3.36 1.75
CA PHE A 265 -14.57 -4.44 2.74
C PHE A 265 -15.71 -4.23 3.77
N ALA A 266 -16.01 -2.98 4.09
CA ALA A 266 -17.10 -2.63 5.02
C ALA A 266 -18.50 -2.60 4.35
N GLY A 267 -18.58 -2.78 3.03
CA GLY A 267 -19.84 -2.79 2.27
C GLY A 267 -20.44 -1.40 2.03
N PHE A 268 -19.62 -0.38 1.81
CA PHE A 268 -20.02 1.00 1.48
C PHE A 268 -20.50 1.12 0.05
#